data_89c546427f355d56f491fff8e2e08449
#
_entry.id   89c546427f355d56f491fff8e2e08449
#
_cell.length_a   1.000
_cell.length_b   1.000
_cell.length_c   1.000
_cell.angle_alpha   90.00
_cell.angle_beta   90.00
_cell.angle_gamma   90.00
#
_symmetry.space_group_name_H-M   'P 1'
#
loop_
_entity.id
_entity.type
_entity.pdbx_description
1 polymer ?
#
loop_
_entity_poly.entity_id
_entity_poly.type
_entity_poly.pdbx_seq_one_letter_code
_entity_poly.pdbx_strand_id
1 'polypeptide(L)'
;MNHNGKRTQASITKVHSPNPNSYHKQSSKLLDSTNIKIISGLLKNPSISSISLDRRLDIPFSTLQRRRTRIEKALLKKTYAFNFKAFGARVGDLIVDVNKGRSEEVAQSILKNHKNNVEYCHSRIDSTHSVLAHVVYKDTAELFYLTEDIKAMEYVKDVQWSETVNVIGDNTSEIMNALFT
;
A
#
# COMPACT_ATOMS: atom_id res chain seq x y z
N MET A 1 -44.67 10.20 18.64
CA MET A 1 -43.24 10.26 19.05
C MET A 1 -42.40 9.90 17.86
N ASN A 2 -41.85 10.89 17.16
CA ASN A 2 -41.07 10.70 15.94
C ASN A 2 -39.57 10.59 16.31
N HIS A 3 -38.97 9.44 16.09
CA HIS A 3 -37.51 9.25 16.18
C HIS A 3 -36.91 9.43 14.78
N ASN A 4 -36.42 10.63 14.50
CA ASN A 4 -35.55 10.89 13.34
C ASN A 4 -34.14 10.35 13.62
N GLY A 5 -33.84 9.16 13.13
CA GLY A 5 -32.47 8.63 13.09
C GLY A 5 -31.68 9.28 11.95
N LYS A 6 -30.81 10.23 12.25
CA LYS A 6 -29.81 10.76 11.32
C LYS A 6 -28.81 9.65 10.96
N ARG A 7 -28.90 9.12 9.76
CA ARG A 7 -27.85 8.29 9.16
C ARG A 7 -26.65 9.18 8.84
N THR A 8 -25.58 9.00 9.57
CA THR A 8 -24.27 9.59 9.25
C THR A 8 -23.72 8.85 8.02
N GLN A 9 -23.76 9.48 6.86
CA GLN A 9 -23.06 8.99 5.68
C GLN A 9 -21.56 9.16 5.92
N ALA A 10 -20.84 8.03 6.01
CA ALA A 10 -19.39 8.02 5.96
C ALA A 10 -18.96 8.48 4.56
N SER A 11 -18.33 9.64 4.47
CA SER A 11 -17.77 10.17 3.24
C SER A 11 -16.60 9.28 2.80
N ILE A 12 -16.79 8.55 1.71
CA ILE A 12 -15.68 7.87 1.01
C ILE A 12 -14.80 8.97 0.43
N THR A 13 -13.64 9.19 1.05
CA THR A 13 -12.64 10.12 0.54
C THR A 13 -12.15 9.58 -0.80
N LYS A 14 -12.57 10.19 -1.91
CA LYS A 14 -12.00 9.93 -3.24
C LYS A 14 -10.51 10.19 -3.15
N VAL A 15 -9.71 9.12 -3.17
CA VAL A 15 -8.27 9.22 -3.35
C VAL A 15 -8.07 9.70 -4.78
N HIS A 16 -7.91 11.01 -4.94
CA HIS A 16 -7.50 11.60 -6.21
C HIS A 16 -6.10 11.09 -6.50
N SER A 17 -5.94 10.24 -7.52
CA SER A 17 -4.63 9.91 -8.08
C SER A 17 -4.04 11.19 -8.65
N PRO A 18 -2.96 11.74 -8.06
CA PRO A 18 -2.39 12.97 -8.55
C PRO A 18 -1.73 12.72 -9.91
N ASN A 19 -1.80 13.72 -10.79
CA ASN A 19 -1.23 13.68 -12.13
C ASN A 19 0.27 13.26 -12.08
N PRO A 20 0.67 12.15 -12.72
CA PRO A 20 2.04 11.62 -12.66
C PRO A 20 3.10 12.63 -13.10
N ASN A 21 2.78 13.58 -13.98
CA ASN A 21 3.70 14.61 -14.46
C ASN A 21 4.04 15.71 -13.42
N SER A 22 3.24 15.87 -12.37
CA SER A 22 3.54 16.86 -11.32
C SER A 22 4.62 16.39 -10.35
N TYR A 23 4.81 15.07 -10.20
CA TYR A 23 5.82 14.47 -9.32
C TYR A 23 7.24 14.60 -9.86
N HIS A 24 7.44 14.50 -11.18
CA HIS A 24 8.77 14.53 -11.79
C HIS A 24 9.53 15.87 -11.61
N LYS A 25 8.84 17.01 -11.56
CA LYS A 25 9.50 18.33 -11.45
C LYS A 25 9.93 18.72 -10.03
N GLN A 26 9.27 18.20 -8.99
CA GLN A 26 9.64 18.46 -7.59
C GLN A 26 10.62 17.43 -7.02
N SER A 27 10.56 16.20 -7.50
CA SER A 27 11.41 15.10 -6.99
C SER A 27 12.87 15.26 -7.43
N SER A 28 13.16 15.75 -8.64
CA SER A 28 14.54 15.90 -9.12
C SER A 28 15.41 16.84 -8.28
N LYS A 29 14.81 17.88 -7.66
CA LYS A 29 15.51 18.78 -6.73
C LYS A 29 15.76 18.21 -5.33
N LEU A 30 15.08 17.10 -5.00
CA LEU A 30 15.20 16.42 -3.70
C LEU A 30 16.09 15.18 -3.77
N LEU A 31 16.57 14.80 -4.95
CA LEU A 31 17.36 13.57 -5.17
C LEU A 31 18.84 13.88 -5.41
N ASP A 32 19.41 14.82 -4.64
CA ASP A 32 20.87 14.99 -4.58
C ASP A 32 21.55 13.83 -3.81
N SER A 33 22.84 13.62 -4.02
CA SER A 33 23.61 12.53 -3.43
C SER A 33 23.50 12.45 -1.89
N THR A 34 23.41 13.59 -1.24
CA THR A 34 23.22 13.68 0.21
C THR A 34 21.83 13.19 0.64
N ASN A 35 20.80 13.60 -0.08
CA ASN A 35 19.43 13.16 0.19
C ASN A 35 19.25 11.68 -0.09
N ILE A 36 19.89 11.13 -1.12
CA ILE A 36 19.90 9.69 -1.41
C ILE A 36 20.49 8.90 -0.23
N LYS A 37 21.61 9.34 0.35
CA LYS A 37 22.20 8.72 1.54
C LYS A 37 21.26 8.76 2.76
N ILE A 38 20.55 9.87 2.97
CA ILE A 38 19.56 10.02 4.04
C ILE A 38 18.39 9.06 3.82
N ILE A 39 17.83 9.00 2.61
CA ILE A 39 16.73 8.11 2.24
C ILE A 39 17.14 6.65 2.46
N SER A 40 18.32 6.25 1.98
CA SER A 40 18.84 4.88 2.15
C SER A 40 18.98 4.52 3.64
N GLY A 41 19.47 5.45 4.47
CA GLY A 41 19.55 5.26 5.92
C GLY A 41 18.17 5.08 6.58
N LEU A 42 17.17 5.85 6.14
CA LEU A 42 15.79 5.77 6.66
C LEU A 42 15.06 4.51 6.19
N LEU A 43 15.28 4.06 4.96
CA LEU A 43 14.70 2.81 4.46
C LEU A 43 15.28 1.59 5.19
N LYS A 44 16.58 1.57 5.45
CA LYS A 44 17.24 0.49 6.22
C LYS A 44 16.83 0.46 7.69
N ASN A 45 16.58 1.61 8.30
CA ASN A 45 16.10 1.71 9.67
C ASN A 45 15.17 2.92 9.83
N PRO A 46 13.84 2.71 9.66
CA PRO A 46 12.84 3.78 9.77
C PRO A 46 12.81 4.49 11.13
N SER A 47 13.31 3.83 12.18
CA SER A 47 13.35 4.37 13.54
C SER A 47 14.68 5.05 13.90
N ILE A 48 15.63 5.14 12.96
CA ILE A 48 16.94 5.77 13.22
C ILE A 48 16.77 7.23 13.64
N SER A 49 17.43 7.61 14.74
CA SER A 49 17.45 9.01 15.20
C SER A 49 18.26 9.88 14.25
N SER A 50 17.93 11.18 14.19
CA SER A 50 18.73 12.14 13.40
C SER A 50 20.16 12.25 13.92
N ILE A 51 20.39 12.09 15.22
CA ILE A 51 21.73 12.10 15.82
C ILE A 51 22.56 10.90 15.35
N SER A 52 21.95 9.70 15.32
CA SER A 52 22.64 8.49 14.85
C SER A 52 22.94 8.55 13.35
N LEU A 53 22.04 9.15 12.60
CA LEU A 53 22.17 9.27 11.15
C LEU A 53 23.23 10.33 10.77
N ASP A 54 23.30 11.46 11.50
CA ASP A 54 24.32 12.51 11.38
C ASP A 54 25.73 11.93 11.55
N ARG A 55 25.97 11.23 12.65
CA ARG A 55 27.25 10.56 12.92
C ARG A 55 27.66 9.57 11.85
N ARG A 56 26.68 8.85 11.30
CA ARG A 56 26.91 7.82 10.27
C ARG A 56 27.22 8.41 8.89
N LEU A 57 26.61 9.53 8.56
CA LEU A 57 26.69 10.16 7.22
C LEU A 57 27.68 11.34 7.18
N ASP A 58 28.21 11.76 8.33
CA ASP A 58 29.08 12.94 8.48
C ASP A 58 28.41 14.21 7.88
N ILE A 59 27.15 14.43 8.26
CA ILE A 59 26.35 15.59 7.83
C ILE A 59 25.98 16.39 9.07
N PRO A 60 26.23 17.72 9.13
CA PRO A 60 25.87 18.54 10.30
C PRO A 60 24.38 18.35 10.67
N PHE A 61 24.10 18.13 11.95
CA PHE A 61 22.80 17.80 12.51
C PHE A 61 21.66 18.70 12.00
N SER A 62 21.87 20.03 12.02
CA SER A 62 20.86 20.99 11.55
C SER A 62 20.52 20.83 10.06
N THR A 63 21.53 20.56 9.25
CA THR A 63 21.38 20.30 7.82
C THR A 63 20.65 18.99 7.58
N LEU A 64 21.04 17.93 8.29
CA LEU A 64 20.40 16.62 8.20
C LEU A 64 18.93 16.71 8.63
N GLN A 65 18.62 17.34 9.75
CA GLN A 65 17.25 17.46 10.25
C GLN A 65 16.34 18.19 9.26
N ARG A 66 16.80 19.32 8.71
CA ARG A 66 16.05 20.07 7.68
C ARG A 66 15.81 19.24 6.42
N ARG A 67 16.83 18.50 5.93
CA ARG A 67 16.72 17.63 4.76
C ARG A 67 15.79 16.46 5.03
N ARG A 68 15.93 15.78 6.17
CA ARG A 68 15.08 14.67 6.61
C ARG A 68 13.59 15.07 6.63
N THR A 69 13.25 16.19 7.26
CA THR A 69 11.86 16.69 7.30
C THR A 69 11.28 16.90 5.90
N ARG A 70 12.09 17.47 4.98
CA ARG A 70 11.64 17.68 3.59
C ARG A 70 11.46 16.35 2.84
N ILE A 71 12.37 15.40 3.03
CA ILE A 71 12.32 14.06 2.42
C ILE A 71 11.10 13.28 2.94
N GLU A 72 10.93 13.20 4.27
CA GLU A 72 9.80 12.51 4.89
C GLU A 72 8.46 13.09 4.43
N LYS A 73 8.36 14.41 4.28
CA LYS A 73 7.13 15.05 3.80
C LYS A 73 6.83 14.80 2.33
N ALA A 74 7.86 14.77 1.48
CA ALA A 74 7.68 14.78 0.03
C ALA A 74 7.82 13.41 -0.64
N LEU A 75 8.67 12.52 -0.09
CA LEU A 75 9.07 11.28 -0.76
C LEU A 75 8.78 10.02 0.06
N LEU A 76 8.69 10.11 1.39
CA LEU A 76 8.52 8.94 2.25
C LEU A 76 7.16 8.97 2.94
N LYS A 77 6.51 7.81 2.99
CA LYS A 77 5.30 7.58 3.78
C LYS A 77 5.66 6.69 4.97
N LYS A 78 5.53 7.24 6.18
CA LYS A 78 5.64 6.44 7.40
C LYS A 78 4.29 5.80 7.68
N THR A 79 4.26 4.47 7.79
CA THR A 79 3.04 3.71 8.07
C THR A 79 3.32 2.66 9.14
N TYR A 80 2.28 2.26 9.88
CA TYR A 80 2.29 1.10 10.74
C TYR A 80 1.56 -0.02 9.99
N ALA A 81 2.19 -1.20 9.91
CA ALA A 81 1.54 -2.40 9.41
C ALA A 81 1.10 -3.25 10.60
N PHE A 82 -0.15 -3.72 10.57
CA PHE A 82 -0.65 -4.63 11.59
C PHE A 82 -0.18 -6.06 11.28
N ASN A 83 0.36 -6.74 12.29
CA ASN A 83 0.81 -8.12 12.12
C ASN A 83 -0.35 -9.09 12.38
N PHE A 84 -1.18 -9.33 11.39
CA PHE A 84 -2.32 -10.25 11.48
C PHE A 84 -1.91 -11.67 11.86
N LYS A 85 -0.75 -12.14 11.41
CA LYS A 85 -0.23 -13.49 11.72
C LYS A 85 0.04 -13.67 13.21
N ALA A 86 0.41 -12.62 13.94
CA ALA A 86 0.60 -12.68 15.38
C ALA A 86 -0.70 -12.98 16.16
N PHE A 87 -1.86 -12.80 15.52
CA PHE A 87 -3.18 -13.10 16.06
C PHE A 87 -3.79 -14.37 15.46
N GLY A 88 -2.99 -15.19 14.78
CA GLY A 88 -3.44 -16.44 14.17
C GLY A 88 -4.25 -16.27 12.88
N ALA A 89 -4.35 -15.05 12.36
CA ALA A 89 -4.97 -14.83 11.06
C ALA A 89 -3.99 -15.14 9.92
N ARG A 90 -4.52 -15.57 8.79
CA ARG A 90 -3.80 -15.82 7.54
C ARG A 90 -4.01 -14.63 6.62
N VAL A 91 -3.04 -14.37 5.76
CA VAL A 91 -3.08 -13.30 4.76
C VAL A 91 -2.76 -13.86 3.39
N GLY A 92 -3.45 -13.36 2.39
CA GLY A 92 -3.25 -13.78 1.01
C GLY A 92 -3.79 -12.74 0.04
N ASP A 93 -3.68 -13.06 -1.24
CA ASP A 93 -4.15 -12.22 -2.32
C ASP A 93 -5.20 -12.99 -3.14
N LEU A 94 -6.32 -12.35 -3.43
CA LEU A 94 -7.27 -12.81 -4.44
C LEU A 94 -6.97 -12.05 -5.74
N ILE A 95 -6.74 -12.83 -6.79
CA ILE A 95 -6.49 -12.33 -8.14
C ILE A 95 -7.80 -12.50 -8.90
N VAL A 96 -8.48 -11.38 -9.15
CA VAL A 96 -9.83 -11.36 -9.69
C VAL A 96 -9.79 -10.94 -11.16
N ASP A 97 -10.15 -11.86 -12.07
CA ASP A 97 -10.34 -11.56 -13.48
C ASP A 97 -11.72 -10.94 -13.67
N VAL A 98 -11.76 -9.78 -14.31
CA VAL A 98 -13.01 -9.03 -14.51
C VAL A 98 -13.24 -8.67 -15.97
N ASN A 99 -14.46 -8.29 -16.30
CA ASN A 99 -14.78 -7.77 -17.62
C ASN A 99 -14.06 -6.44 -17.88
N LYS A 100 -13.59 -6.25 -19.12
CA LYS A 100 -12.85 -5.04 -19.54
C LYS A 100 -13.58 -3.76 -19.14
N GLY A 101 -12.85 -2.85 -18.48
CA GLY A 101 -13.37 -1.55 -18.05
C GLY A 101 -14.18 -1.57 -16.75
N ARG A 102 -14.27 -2.72 -16.05
CA ARG A 102 -15.02 -2.87 -14.80
C ARG A 102 -14.18 -3.03 -13.54
N SER A 103 -12.85 -2.99 -13.67
CA SER A 103 -11.92 -3.24 -12.54
C SER A 103 -12.12 -2.30 -11.35
N GLU A 104 -12.37 -1.01 -11.60
CA GLU A 104 -12.57 -0.05 -10.50
C GLU A 104 -13.91 -0.30 -9.78
N GLU A 105 -14.99 -0.57 -10.53
CA GLU A 105 -16.30 -0.86 -9.98
C GLU A 105 -16.29 -2.14 -9.14
N VAL A 106 -15.68 -3.21 -9.65
CA VAL A 106 -15.54 -4.47 -8.93
C VAL A 106 -14.67 -4.29 -7.68
N ALA A 107 -13.54 -3.61 -7.78
CA ALA A 107 -12.66 -3.35 -6.64
C ALA A 107 -13.37 -2.56 -5.51
N GLN A 108 -14.16 -1.54 -5.87
CA GLN A 108 -14.96 -0.78 -4.90
C GLN A 108 -16.05 -1.64 -4.25
N SER A 109 -16.70 -2.52 -5.04
CA SER A 109 -17.70 -3.45 -4.53
C SER A 109 -17.11 -4.48 -3.58
N ILE A 110 -15.94 -5.04 -3.90
CA ILE A 110 -15.19 -5.95 -3.02
C ILE A 110 -14.88 -5.27 -1.69
N LEU A 111 -14.27 -4.07 -1.72
CA LEU A 111 -13.93 -3.31 -0.50
C LEU A 111 -15.15 -3.00 0.37
N LYS A 112 -16.29 -2.69 -0.26
CA LYS A 112 -17.52 -2.35 0.45
C LYS A 112 -18.18 -3.56 1.09
N ASN A 113 -18.28 -4.67 0.35
CA ASN A 113 -19.02 -5.85 0.78
C ASN A 113 -18.21 -6.72 1.74
N HIS A 114 -16.88 -6.76 1.60
CA HIS A 114 -15.99 -7.62 2.36
C HIS A 114 -15.00 -6.82 3.25
N LYS A 115 -15.45 -5.69 3.80
CA LYS A 115 -14.65 -4.77 4.64
C LYS A 115 -14.00 -5.39 5.86
N ASN A 116 -14.45 -6.56 6.30
CA ASN A 116 -13.92 -7.28 7.46
C ASN A 116 -12.78 -8.24 7.07
N ASN A 117 -12.63 -8.52 5.78
CA ASN A 117 -11.67 -9.49 5.26
C ASN A 117 -10.72 -8.88 4.23
N VAL A 118 -11.10 -7.78 3.59
CA VAL A 118 -10.30 -7.15 2.54
C VAL A 118 -9.64 -5.89 3.09
N GLU A 119 -8.30 -5.89 3.16
CA GLU A 119 -7.52 -4.75 3.65
C GLU A 119 -7.41 -3.67 2.58
N TYR A 120 -7.08 -4.05 1.34
CA TYR A 120 -7.01 -3.14 0.20
C TYR A 120 -7.20 -3.87 -1.14
N CYS A 121 -7.54 -3.10 -2.18
CA CYS A 121 -7.59 -3.57 -3.55
C CYS A 121 -6.69 -2.73 -4.45
N HIS A 122 -6.05 -3.39 -5.41
CA HIS A 122 -5.29 -2.75 -6.48
C HIS A 122 -5.94 -3.06 -7.84
N SER A 123 -6.22 -2.04 -8.64
CA SER A 123 -6.47 -2.21 -10.06
C SER A 123 -5.14 -2.46 -10.77
N ARG A 124 -5.07 -3.48 -11.62
CA ARG A 124 -3.86 -3.90 -12.33
C ARG A 124 -4.00 -3.71 -13.83
N ILE A 125 -2.88 -3.39 -14.47
CA ILE A 125 -2.79 -3.38 -15.92
C ILE A 125 -2.10 -4.68 -16.33
N ASP A 126 -2.89 -5.68 -16.71
CA ASP A 126 -2.41 -6.93 -17.26
C ASP A 126 -3.42 -7.48 -18.28
N SER A 127 -3.09 -8.62 -18.90
CA SER A 127 -3.93 -9.22 -19.93
C SER A 127 -5.07 -10.09 -19.39
N THR A 128 -4.99 -10.51 -18.11
CA THR A 128 -5.86 -11.55 -17.55
C THR A 128 -6.49 -11.17 -16.22
N HIS A 129 -5.82 -10.37 -15.40
CA HIS A 129 -6.24 -10.08 -14.03
C HIS A 129 -6.30 -8.58 -13.80
N SER A 130 -7.46 -8.07 -13.50
CA SER A 130 -7.69 -6.63 -13.40
C SER A 130 -7.75 -6.10 -11.97
N VAL A 131 -8.01 -6.97 -10.97
CA VAL A 131 -8.08 -6.58 -9.56
C VAL A 131 -7.29 -7.57 -8.71
N LEU A 132 -6.45 -7.03 -7.81
CA LEU A 132 -5.83 -7.79 -6.74
C LEU A 132 -6.42 -7.30 -5.42
N ALA A 133 -7.02 -8.20 -4.63
CA ALA A 133 -7.54 -7.91 -3.31
C ALA A 133 -6.67 -8.60 -2.26
N HIS A 134 -6.07 -7.80 -1.37
CA HIS A 134 -5.33 -8.34 -0.21
C HIS A 134 -6.31 -8.69 0.90
N VAL A 135 -6.29 -9.96 1.32
CA VAL A 135 -7.31 -10.52 2.21
C VAL A 135 -6.71 -11.07 3.50
N VAL A 136 -7.49 -10.93 4.56
CA VAL A 136 -7.20 -11.49 5.89
C VAL A 136 -8.33 -12.44 6.26
N TYR A 137 -7.98 -13.65 6.65
CA TYR A 137 -8.95 -14.69 6.98
C TYR A 137 -8.41 -15.60 8.10
N LYS A 138 -9.30 -16.30 8.79
CA LYS A 138 -8.97 -17.17 9.92
C LYS A 138 -8.60 -18.57 9.47
N ASP A 139 -9.37 -19.12 8.55
CA ASP A 139 -9.25 -20.49 8.10
C ASP A 139 -9.64 -20.65 6.61
N THR A 140 -9.45 -21.85 6.10
CA THR A 140 -9.74 -22.19 4.70
C THR A 140 -11.23 -22.09 4.36
N ALA A 141 -12.13 -22.32 5.34
CA ALA A 141 -13.57 -22.21 5.09
C ALA A 141 -13.96 -20.75 4.86
N GLU A 142 -13.45 -19.83 5.68
CA GLU A 142 -13.69 -18.39 5.49
C GLU A 142 -13.14 -17.90 4.13
N LEU A 143 -11.93 -18.34 3.74
CA LEU A 143 -11.36 -18.03 2.44
C LEU A 143 -12.22 -18.57 1.29
N PHE A 144 -12.73 -19.81 1.42
CA PHE A 144 -13.59 -20.42 0.41
C PHE A 144 -14.87 -19.59 0.22
N TYR A 145 -15.59 -19.26 1.30
CA TYR A 145 -16.80 -18.44 1.22
C TYR A 145 -16.52 -17.07 0.62
N LEU A 146 -15.44 -16.39 1.04
CA LEU A 146 -15.03 -15.11 0.47
C LEU A 146 -14.78 -15.20 -1.05
N THR A 147 -14.12 -16.27 -1.47
CA THR A 147 -13.81 -16.51 -2.89
C THR A 147 -15.09 -16.75 -3.70
N GLU A 148 -16.01 -17.57 -3.19
CA GLU A 148 -17.30 -17.85 -3.87
C GLU A 148 -18.20 -16.61 -3.91
N ASP A 149 -18.26 -15.83 -2.84
CA ASP A 149 -19.02 -14.57 -2.83
C ASP A 149 -18.48 -13.58 -3.87
N ILE A 150 -17.15 -13.47 -4.01
CA ILE A 150 -16.55 -12.60 -5.01
C ILE A 150 -16.76 -13.13 -6.42
N LYS A 151 -16.69 -14.46 -6.64
CA LYS A 151 -17.00 -15.09 -7.93
C LYS A 151 -18.43 -14.83 -8.39
N ALA A 152 -19.37 -14.76 -7.46
CA ALA A 152 -20.78 -14.50 -7.75
C ALA A 152 -21.07 -13.02 -8.08
N MET A 153 -20.11 -12.11 -7.94
CA MET A 153 -20.31 -10.69 -8.22
C MET A 153 -20.42 -10.43 -9.72
N GLU A 154 -21.23 -9.43 -10.07
CA GLU A 154 -21.36 -8.96 -11.44
C GLU A 154 -20.00 -8.51 -12.01
N TYR A 155 -19.74 -8.84 -13.27
CA TYR A 155 -18.50 -8.57 -14.02
C TYR A 155 -17.27 -9.37 -13.58
N VAL A 156 -17.35 -10.24 -12.57
CA VAL A 156 -16.27 -11.17 -12.22
C VAL A 156 -16.35 -12.40 -13.13
N LYS A 157 -15.21 -12.80 -13.69
CA LYS A 157 -15.10 -14.00 -14.54
C LYS A 157 -14.48 -15.16 -13.78
N ASP A 158 -13.42 -14.90 -13.02
CA ASP A 158 -12.72 -15.91 -12.24
C ASP A 158 -12.01 -15.27 -11.04
N VAL A 159 -11.75 -16.07 -10.03
CA VAL A 159 -11.00 -15.69 -8.84
C VAL A 159 -9.98 -16.79 -8.53
N GLN A 160 -8.73 -16.40 -8.50
CA GLN A 160 -7.63 -17.23 -8.02
C GLN A 160 -7.12 -16.68 -6.70
N TRP A 161 -6.57 -17.55 -5.85
CA TRP A 161 -5.98 -17.14 -4.60
C TRP A 161 -4.50 -17.52 -4.51
N SER A 162 -3.76 -16.75 -3.75
CA SER A 162 -2.36 -16.96 -3.46
C SER A 162 -2.08 -16.59 -2.01
N GLU A 163 -1.33 -17.41 -1.30
CA GLU A 163 -0.93 -17.13 0.08
C GLU A 163 0.56 -16.86 0.17
N THR A 164 0.94 -15.74 0.80
CA THR A 164 2.34 -15.43 1.09
C THR A 164 2.80 -16.27 2.28
N VAL A 165 3.57 -17.31 2.01
CA VAL A 165 4.14 -18.18 3.05
C VAL A 165 5.28 -17.47 3.77
N ASN A 166 6.20 -16.84 3.02
CA ASN A 166 7.38 -16.18 3.58
C ASN A 166 7.84 -15.02 2.70
N VAL A 167 8.33 -13.95 3.32
CA VAL A 167 9.07 -12.87 2.64
C VAL A 167 10.56 -13.20 2.74
N ILE A 168 11.19 -13.46 1.60
CA ILE A 168 12.59 -13.91 1.54
C ILE A 168 13.56 -12.75 1.66
N GLY A 169 13.20 -11.57 1.14
CA GLY A 169 14.07 -10.40 1.16
C GLY A 169 13.40 -9.13 0.65
N ASP A 170 14.13 -8.02 0.79
CA ASP A 170 13.73 -6.68 0.35
C ASP A 170 14.95 -5.95 -0.22
N ASN A 171 14.85 -5.50 -1.45
CA ASN A 171 15.89 -4.76 -2.17
C ASN A 171 15.51 -3.30 -2.42
N THR A 172 14.56 -2.74 -1.67
CA THR A 172 14.07 -1.37 -1.89
C THR A 172 15.20 -0.34 -1.86
N SER A 173 16.14 -0.48 -0.93
CA SER A 173 17.30 0.43 -0.83
C SER A 173 18.22 0.36 -2.04
N GLU A 174 18.44 -0.82 -2.56
CA GLU A 174 19.32 -1.10 -3.72
C GLU A 174 18.68 -0.57 -5.00
N ILE A 175 17.37 -0.80 -5.18
CA ILE A 175 16.59 -0.26 -6.31
C ILE A 175 16.60 1.26 -6.28
N MET A 176 16.38 1.86 -5.12
CA MET A 176 16.42 3.32 -4.96
C MET A 176 17.80 3.87 -5.34
N ASN A 177 18.88 3.25 -4.88
CA ASN A 177 20.23 3.66 -5.26
C ASN A 177 20.47 3.54 -6.77
N ALA A 178 20.05 2.44 -7.40
CA ALA A 178 20.23 2.23 -8.84
C ALA A 178 19.43 3.20 -9.71
N LEU A 179 18.27 3.68 -9.25
CA LEU A 179 17.44 4.61 -9.99
C LEU A 179 17.95 6.07 -9.94
N PHE A 180 18.76 6.41 -8.93
CA PHE A 180 19.13 7.81 -8.65
C PHE A 180 20.64 8.05 -8.54
N THR A 181 21.49 7.06 -8.82
CA THR A 181 22.93 7.19 -9.04
C THR A 181 23.28 7.15 -10.50
#